data_f837819636f6eca25f1c301dab6ae47d
#
_entry.id   f837819636f6eca25f1c301dab6ae47d
#
_cell.length_a   1.000
_cell.length_b   1.000
_cell.length_c   1.000
_cell.angle_alpha   90.00
_cell.angle_beta   90.00
_cell.angle_gamma   90.00
#
_symmetry.space_group_name_H-M   'P 1'
#
loop_
_entity.id
_entity.type
_entity.pdbx_description
1 polymer ?
#
loop_
_entity_poly.entity_id
_entity_poly.type
_entity_poly.pdbx_seq_one_letter_code
_entity_poly.pdbx_strand_id
1 'polypeptide(L)'
;SEKDYEYIINDCKPKICIVSNHIQFKKIEKFISKETTVISFENFDKQIVSIENILKKKLNPEIDNISSSYNKTITRKDLACIIYTSGTTGNPKGVMLSHGGILSNCEGAQEILESLTKDEPPVFLTWLPLSHSYEHTVQYVQITLGAKVFYAESLERLLPNMSIAKPTIMTAVPRFYQNLYSKILLNFSKQKGFKKKLIESTILIGIKILNNEKLDLKEKIINFF
;
A
#
# COMPACT_ATOMS: atom_id res chain seq x y z
N SER A 1 6.72 8.58 -18.38
CA SER A 1 7.42 9.53 -19.28
C SER A 1 6.72 10.89 -19.28
N GLU A 2 7.31 11.90 -19.90
CA GLU A 2 6.71 13.22 -20.05
C GLU A 2 5.40 13.15 -20.86
N LYS A 3 5.35 12.32 -21.87
CA LYS A 3 4.15 12.04 -22.67
C LYS A 3 3.02 11.44 -21.82
N ASP A 4 3.34 10.62 -20.83
CA ASP A 4 2.33 10.04 -19.94
C ASP A 4 1.70 11.11 -19.05
N TYR A 5 2.49 12.06 -18.54
CA TYR A 5 1.96 13.19 -17.76
C TYR A 5 1.04 14.08 -18.59
N GLU A 6 1.47 14.44 -19.80
CA GLU A 6 0.66 15.20 -20.76
C GLU A 6 -0.66 14.48 -21.05
N TYR A 7 -0.58 13.20 -21.39
CA TYR A 7 -1.76 12.40 -21.71
C TYR A 7 -2.74 12.33 -20.54
N ILE A 8 -2.26 11.97 -19.34
CA ILE A 8 -3.11 11.80 -18.15
C ILE A 8 -3.78 13.12 -17.77
N ILE A 9 -3.04 14.24 -17.76
CA ILE A 9 -3.58 15.53 -17.37
C ILE A 9 -4.63 16.01 -18.38
N ASN A 10 -4.38 15.81 -19.68
CA ASN A 10 -5.34 16.18 -20.72
C ASN A 10 -6.60 15.30 -20.73
N ASP A 11 -6.47 14.02 -20.37
CA ASP A 11 -7.57 13.07 -20.31
C ASP A 11 -8.46 13.32 -19.09
N CYS A 12 -7.91 13.36 -17.87
CA CYS A 12 -8.69 13.52 -16.64
C CYS A 12 -9.01 14.98 -16.26
N LYS A 13 -8.32 15.97 -16.84
CA LYS A 13 -8.53 17.42 -16.60
C LYS A 13 -8.72 17.74 -15.11
N PRO A 14 -7.73 17.46 -14.26
CA PRO A 14 -7.90 17.58 -12.83
C PRO A 14 -8.10 19.03 -12.39
N LYS A 15 -9.04 19.28 -11.48
CA LYS A 15 -9.20 20.57 -10.82
C LYS A 15 -8.13 20.82 -9.76
N ILE A 16 -7.60 19.75 -9.18
CA ILE A 16 -6.55 19.79 -8.16
C ILE A 16 -5.47 18.77 -8.55
N CYS A 17 -4.21 19.20 -8.56
CA CYS A 17 -3.04 18.36 -8.68
C CYS A 17 -2.27 18.37 -7.36
N ILE A 18 -1.99 17.19 -6.81
CA ILE A 18 -1.17 17.07 -5.60
C ILE A 18 0.19 16.51 -5.99
N VAL A 19 1.26 17.19 -5.58
CA VAL A 19 2.64 16.79 -5.85
C VAL A 19 3.43 16.68 -4.54
N SER A 20 4.43 15.80 -4.51
CA SER A 20 5.26 15.65 -3.31
C SER A 20 6.22 16.82 -3.13
N ASN A 21 6.83 17.31 -4.21
CA ASN A 21 7.90 18.32 -4.17
C ASN A 21 8.04 19.08 -5.49
N HIS A 22 8.98 20.02 -5.51
CA HIS A 22 9.30 20.84 -6.68
C HIS A 22 9.69 19.99 -7.91
N ILE A 23 10.43 18.91 -7.74
CA ILE A 23 10.85 18.05 -8.85
C ILE A 23 9.64 17.41 -9.54
N GLN A 24 8.65 16.98 -8.78
CA GLN A 24 7.41 16.44 -9.35
C GLN A 24 6.56 17.53 -10.01
N PHE A 25 6.48 18.70 -9.40
CA PHE A 25 5.80 19.83 -10.00
C PHE A 25 6.36 20.19 -11.38
N LYS A 26 7.68 20.29 -11.50
CA LYS A 26 8.36 20.60 -12.78
C LYS A 26 8.04 19.62 -13.92
N LYS A 27 7.67 18.39 -13.61
CA LYS A 27 7.27 17.39 -14.62
C LYS A 27 5.89 17.65 -15.21
N ILE A 28 5.03 18.36 -14.49
CA ILE A 28 3.63 18.56 -14.88
C ILE A 28 3.25 20.01 -15.16
N GLU A 29 4.05 21.00 -14.71
CA GLU A 29 3.70 22.42 -14.73
C GLU A 29 3.23 22.94 -16.10
N LYS A 30 3.85 22.47 -17.17
CA LYS A 30 3.52 22.90 -18.54
C LYS A 30 2.24 22.32 -19.11
N PHE A 31 1.68 21.28 -18.48
CA PHE A 31 0.45 20.61 -18.91
C PHE A 31 -0.76 21.01 -18.08
N ILE A 32 -0.53 21.67 -16.94
CA ILE A 32 -1.58 22.08 -16.00
C ILE A 32 -2.29 23.33 -16.54
N SER A 33 -3.62 23.32 -16.53
CA SER A 33 -4.40 24.51 -16.86
C SER A 33 -4.28 25.59 -15.78
N LYS A 34 -4.55 26.86 -16.15
CA LYS A 34 -4.59 27.97 -15.19
C LYS A 34 -5.69 27.81 -14.11
N GLU A 35 -6.68 26.98 -14.39
CA GLU A 35 -7.79 26.68 -13.47
C GLU A 35 -7.47 25.56 -12.49
N THR A 36 -6.37 24.80 -12.72
CA THR A 36 -5.97 23.70 -11.85
C THR A 36 -5.21 24.22 -10.63
N THR A 37 -5.73 23.95 -9.45
CA THR A 37 -5.03 24.25 -8.20
C THR A 37 -3.95 23.23 -7.95
N VAL A 38 -2.71 23.68 -7.68
CA VAL A 38 -1.61 22.77 -7.29
C VAL A 38 -1.42 22.82 -5.78
N ILE A 39 -1.37 21.64 -5.17
CA ILE A 39 -1.07 21.45 -3.75
C ILE A 39 0.24 20.68 -3.63
N SER A 40 1.16 21.10 -2.77
CA SER A 40 2.42 20.40 -2.53
C SER A 40 2.58 19.99 -1.08
N PHE A 41 3.25 18.83 -0.85
CA PHE A 41 3.68 18.43 0.49
C PHE A 41 4.85 19.30 0.98
N GLU A 42 5.79 19.65 0.08
CA GLU A 42 6.90 20.55 0.41
C GLU A 42 6.55 22.01 0.08
N ASN A 43 7.05 22.93 0.89
CA ASN A 43 6.89 24.36 0.65
C ASN A 43 8.08 24.87 -0.19
N PHE A 44 7.89 25.04 -1.49
CA PHE A 44 8.94 25.46 -2.42
C PHE A 44 8.59 26.71 -3.24
N ASP A 45 7.33 27.09 -3.28
CA ASP A 45 6.85 28.27 -4.02
C ASP A 45 5.67 28.90 -3.29
N LYS A 46 5.67 30.25 -3.18
CA LYS A 46 4.60 30.99 -2.50
C LYS A 46 3.26 30.96 -3.26
N GLN A 47 3.29 30.70 -4.57
CA GLN A 47 2.09 30.61 -5.40
C GLN A 47 1.44 29.22 -5.34
N ILE A 48 2.16 28.22 -4.83
CA ILE A 48 1.67 26.84 -4.69
C ILE A 48 1.22 26.63 -3.25
N VAL A 49 0.02 26.12 -3.09
CA VAL A 49 -0.56 25.85 -1.77
C VAL A 49 0.16 24.68 -1.13
N SER A 50 0.79 24.87 0.03
CA SER A 50 1.36 23.74 0.77
C SER A 50 0.30 23.03 1.62
N ILE A 51 0.41 21.72 1.74
CA ILE A 51 -0.43 20.90 2.64
C ILE A 51 -0.37 21.44 4.08
N GLU A 52 0.82 21.81 4.54
CA GLU A 52 1.02 22.39 5.86
C GLU A 52 0.17 23.65 6.10
N ASN A 53 0.09 24.51 5.10
CA ASN A 53 -0.73 25.72 5.17
C ASN A 53 -2.23 25.42 5.18
N ILE A 54 -2.65 24.34 4.50
CA ILE A 54 -4.05 23.87 4.55
C ILE A 54 -4.39 23.37 5.95
N LEU A 55 -3.52 22.53 6.53
CA LEU A 55 -3.73 21.92 7.85
C LEU A 55 -3.75 22.96 8.99
N LYS A 56 -3.05 24.10 8.82
CA LYS A 56 -3.06 25.21 9.79
C LYS A 56 -4.32 26.05 9.73
N LYS A 57 -5.09 25.97 8.65
CA LYS A 57 -6.35 26.73 8.52
C LYS A 57 -7.42 26.10 9.42
N LYS A 58 -8.12 26.93 10.21
CA LYS A 58 -9.34 26.48 10.88
C LYS A 58 -10.38 26.11 9.83
N LEU A 59 -10.98 24.93 9.97
CA LEU A 59 -12.11 24.53 9.14
C LEU A 59 -13.26 25.54 9.33
N ASN A 60 -13.84 25.99 8.22
CA ASN A 60 -15.06 26.78 8.26
C ASN A 60 -16.23 25.82 8.51
N PRO A 61 -17.10 26.04 9.53
CA PRO A 61 -18.28 25.22 9.77
C PRO A 61 -19.20 25.02 8.56
N GLU A 62 -19.22 25.97 7.64
CA GLU A 62 -19.99 25.85 6.38
C GLU A 62 -19.47 24.72 5.49
N ILE A 63 -18.17 24.37 5.56
CA ILE A 63 -17.59 23.27 4.79
C ILE A 63 -18.20 21.92 5.22
N ASP A 64 -18.48 21.74 6.51
CA ASP A 64 -19.08 20.52 7.03
C ASP A 64 -20.50 20.34 6.49
N ASN A 65 -21.26 21.42 6.36
CA ASN A 65 -22.61 21.40 5.78
C ASN A 65 -22.59 21.08 4.28
N ILE A 66 -21.65 21.66 3.53
CA ILE A 66 -21.46 21.39 2.10
C ILE A 66 -21.04 19.94 1.90
N SER A 67 -20.06 19.46 2.63
CA SER A 67 -19.58 18.08 2.59
C SER A 67 -20.71 17.09 2.89
N SER A 68 -21.48 17.34 3.93
CA SER A 68 -22.61 16.51 4.32
C SER A 68 -23.72 16.46 3.25
N SER A 69 -23.95 17.55 2.52
CA SER A 69 -24.93 17.59 1.42
C SER A 69 -24.47 16.75 0.22
N TYR A 70 -23.19 16.84 -0.16
CA TYR A 70 -22.62 16.01 -1.24
C TYR A 70 -22.66 14.52 -0.89
N ASN A 71 -22.29 14.14 0.33
CA ASN A 71 -22.27 12.75 0.76
C ASN A 71 -23.66 12.07 0.67
N LYS A 72 -24.75 12.82 0.80
CA LYS A 72 -26.11 12.27 0.66
C LYS A 72 -26.50 11.92 -0.78
N THR A 73 -25.79 12.46 -1.77
CA THR A 73 -26.09 12.25 -3.20
C THR A 73 -25.23 11.17 -3.85
N ILE A 74 -24.11 10.80 -3.23
CA ILE A 74 -23.20 9.79 -3.75
C ILE A 74 -23.79 8.40 -3.57
N THR A 75 -23.80 7.62 -4.65
CA THR A 75 -24.32 6.25 -4.69
C THR A 75 -23.21 5.25 -5.00
N ARG A 76 -23.49 3.95 -4.81
CA ARG A 76 -22.55 2.89 -5.17
C ARG A 76 -22.18 2.85 -6.66
N LYS A 77 -22.99 3.43 -7.54
CA LYS A 77 -22.74 3.47 -9.00
C LYS A 77 -21.84 4.61 -9.43
N ASP A 78 -21.66 5.61 -8.56
CA ASP A 78 -20.86 6.77 -8.89
C ASP A 78 -19.37 6.42 -8.96
N LEU A 79 -18.63 7.17 -9.78
CA LEU A 79 -17.20 7.04 -9.93
C LEU A 79 -16.49 7.44 -8.62
N ALA A 80 -15.69 6.54 -8.06
CA ALA A 80 -14.88 6.81 -6.88
C ALA A 80 -13.47 7.29 -7.26
N CYS A 81 -12.82 6.59 -8.21
CA CYS A 81 -11.47 6.95 -8.65
C CYS A 81 -11.17 6.41 -10.05
N ILE A 82 -10.10 6.95 -10.65
CA ILE A 82 -9.53 6.47 -11.91
C ILE A 82 -8.08 6.08 -11.63
N ILE A 83 -7.70 4.85 -11.98
CA ILE A 83 -6.32 4.37 -11.87
C ILE A 83 -5.74 4.20 -13.27
N TYR A 84 -4.70 4.96 -13.59
CA TYR A 84 -4.03 4.85 -14.87
C TYR A 84 -3.04 3.67 -14.85
N THR A 85 -3.18 2.78 -15.83
CA THR A 85 -2.31 1.62 -16.03
C THR A 85 -1.54 1.77 -17.35
N SER A 86 -0.36 1.16 -17.45
CA SER A 86 0.39 1.08 -18.70
C SER A 86 -0.41 0.26 -19.71
N GLY A 87 -0.98 0.94 -20.72
CA GLY A 87 -1.71 0.27 -21.79
C GLY A 87 -0.77 -0.54 -22.68
N THR A 88 -1.23 -1.70 -23.17
CA THR A 88 -0.52 -2.51 -24.16
C THR A 88 -0.35 -1.79 -25.51
N THR A 89 -1.11 -0.73 -25.74
CA THR A 89 -1.16 0.07 -26.98
C THR A 89 -0.34 1.36 -26.92
N GLY A 90 0.47 1.57 -25.87
CA GLY A 90 1.40 2.70 -25.75
C GLY A 90 0.90 3.86 -24.89
N ASN A 91 -0.38 4.20 -24.88
CA ASN A 91 -0.93 5.23 -24.01
C ASN A 91 -1.49 4.65 -22.69
N PRO A 92 -1.35 5.36 -21.56
CA PRO A 92 -1.99 4.94 -20.31
C PRO A 92 -3.51 4.83 -20.45
N LYS A 93 -4.11 3.83 -19.80
CA LYS A 93 -5.57 3.64 -19.74
C LYS A 93 -6.10 3.97 -18.36
N GLY A 94 -7.05 4.88 -18.28
CA GLY A 94 -7.74 5.22 -17.03
C GLY A 94 -8.83 4.19 -16.70
N VAL A 95 -8.56 3.32 -15.73
CA VAL A 95 -9.53 2.34 -15.23
C VAL A 95 -10.42 3.00 -14.20
N MET A 96 -11.71 3.11 -14.50
CA MET A 96 -12.72 3.71 -13.65
C MET A 96 -13.20 2.71 -12.60
N LEU A 97 -13.12 3.08 -11.33
CA LEU A 97 -13.62 2.29 -10.19
C LEU A 97 -14.80 3.02 -9.54
N SER A 98 -15.91 2.32 -9.37
CA SER A 98 -17.07 2.86 -8.67
C SER A 98 -16.94 2.69 -7.15
N HIS A 99 -17.67 3.49 -6.37
CA HIS A 99 -17.79 3.30 -4.93
C HIS A 99 -18.28 1.88 -4.59
N GLY A 100 -19.24 1.36 -5.33
CA GLY A 100 -19.75 0.00 -5.13
C GLY A 100 -18.73 -1.08 -5.35
N GLY A 101 -17.86 -0.96 -6.36
CA GLY A 101 -16.79 -1.92 -6.61
C GLY A 101 -15.79 -1.98 -5.46
N ILE A 102 -15.38 -0.83 -4.91
CA ILE A 102 -14.49 -0.76 -3.76
C ILE A 102 -15.17 -1.35 -2.52
N LEU A 103 -16.41 -0.96 -2.22
CA LEU A 103 -17.16 -1.44 -1.06
C LEU A 103 -17.40 -2.95 -1.10
N SER A 104 -17.72 -3.53 -2.27
CA SER A 104 -17.89 -4.98 -2.40
C SER A 104 -16.60 -5.75 -2.10
N ASN A 105 -15.42 -5.21 -2.49
CA ASN A 105 -14.15 -5.80 -2.08
C ASN A 105 -13.91 -5.70 -0.57
N CYS A 106 -14.31 -4.58 0.05
CA CYS A 106 -14.21 -4.42 1.51
C CYS A 106 -15.11 -5.41 2.25
N GLU A 107 -16.35 -5.57 1.81
CA GLU A 107 -17.32 -6.53 2.35
C GLU A 107 -16.79 -7.97 2.27
N GLY A 108 -16.28 -8.39 1.10
CA GLY A 108 -15.70 -9.73 0.94
C GLY A 108 -14.40 -9.92 1.74
N ALA A 109 -13.55 -8.91 1.83
CA ALA A 109 -12.33 -8.98 2.63
C ALA A 109 -12.65 -9.06 4.14
N GLN A 110 -13.65 -8.33 4.61
CA GLN A 110 -14.09 -8.38 6.01
C GLN A 110 -14.53 -9.79 6.39
N GLU A 111 -15.33 -10.45 5.55
CA GLU A 111 -15.79 -11.83 5.76
C GLU A 111 -14.61 -12.81 5.86
N ILE A 112 -13.66 -12.73 4.92
CA ILE A 112 -12.48 -13.61 4.91
C ILE A 112 -11.57 -13.37 6.13
N LEU A 113 -11.39 -12.12 6.53
CA LEU A 113 -10.48 -11.73 7.59
C LEU A 113 -11.12 -11.75 8.99
N GLU A 114 -12.42 -12.00 9.10
CA GLU A 114 -13.14 -12.00 10.37
C GLU A 114 -12.46 -12.89 11.43
N SER A 115 -12.01 -14.06 11.03
CA SER A 115 -11.34 -15.01 11.95
C SER A 115 -10.01 -14.50 12.50
N LEU A 116 -9.34 -13.58 11.78
CA LEU A 116 -8.05 -12.99 12.15
C LEU A 116 -8.19 -11.68 12.94
N THR A 117 -9.41 -11.12 12.99
CA THR A 117 -9.66 -9.77 13.54
C THR A 117 -10.62 -9.76 14.73
N LYS A 118 -11.03 -10.96 15.22
CA LYS A 118 -12.07 -11.09 16.27
C LYS A 118 -11.72 -10.43 17.59
N ASP A 119 -10.46 -10.56 18.03
CA ASP A 119 -10.08 -10.19 19.39
C ASP A 119 -9.50 -8.77 19.47
N GLU A 120 -8.75 -8.34 18.45
CA GLU A 120 -8.11 -7.02 18.40
C GLU A 120 -8.11 -6.47 16.97
N PRO A 121 -8.13 -5.11 16.81
CA PRO A 121 -7.96 -4.50 15.51
C PRO A 121 -6.67 -4.95 14.84
N PRO A 122 -6.69 -5.34 13.56
CA PRO A 122 -5.51 -5.84 12.88
C PRO A 122 -4.48 -4.72 12.70
N VAL A 123 -3.20 -5.12 12.70
CA VAL A 123 -2.08 -4.22 12.43
C VAL A 123 -1.58 -4.49 11.02
N PHE A 124 -1.63 -3.49 10.17
CA PHE A 124 -1.13 -3.56 8.78
C PHE A 124 0.20 -2.84 8.63
N LEU A 125 1.07 -3.38 7.77
CA LEU A 125 2.23 -2.68 7.22
C LEU A 125 2.05 -2.52 5.72
N THR A 126 1.77 -1.31 5.29
CA THR A 126 1.59 -0.92 3.89
C THR A 126 2.92 -0.52 3.27
N TRP A 127 3.25 -1.09 2.11
CA TRP A 127 4.51 -0.83 1.41
C TRP A 127 4.39 -0.88 -0.13
N LEU A 128 3.30 -1.44 -0.63
CA LEU A 128 3.03 -1.47 -2.06
C LEU A 128 2.55 -0.09 -2.54
N PRO A 129 2.75 0.25 -3.82
CA PRO A 129 2.32 1.54 -4.35
C PRO A 129 0.80 1.70 -4.32
N LEU A 130 0.31 2.78 -3.71
CA LEU A 130 -1.12 3.12 -3.66
C LEU A 130 -1.72 3.46 -5.04
N SER A 131 -0.88 3.68 -6.04
CA SER A 131 -1.29 3.84 -7.44
C SER A 131 -1.74 2.53 -8.11
N HIS A 132 -1.47 1.37 -7.51
CA HIS A 132 -1.97 0.09 -7.97
C HIS A 132 -3.32 -0.23 -7.33
N SER A 133 -4.28 -0.73 -8.12
CA SER A 133 -5.64 -1.05 -7.70
C SER A 133 -5.70 -2.00 -6.50
N TYR A 134 -4.77 -2.94 -6.40
CA TYR A 134 -4.70 -3.88 -5.28
C TYR A 134 -4.45 -3.18 -3.96
N GLU A 135 -3.33 -2.45 -3.81
CA GLU A 135 -3.00 -1.76 -2.56
C GLU A 135 -3.97 -0.60 -2.29
N HIS A 136 -4.45 0.05 -3.36
CA HIS A 136 -5.48 1.07 -3.25
C HIS A 136 -6.75 0.52 -2.58
N THR A 137 -7.23 -0.66 -3.00
CA THR A 137 -8.38 -1.32 -2.38
C THR A 137 -8.08 -1.75 -0.95
N VAL A 138 -6.88 -2.26 -0.67
CA VAL A 138 -6.46 -2.67 0.68
C VAL A 138 -6.53 -1.50 1.68
N GLN A 139 -6.26 -0.26 1.25
CA GLN A 139 -6.43 0.91 2.13
C GLN A 139 -7.88 1.05 2.64
N TYR A 140 -8.87 0.82 1.78
CA TYR A 140 -10.28 0.86 2.21
C TYR A 140 -10.64 -0.33 3.10
N VAL A 141 -10.08 -1.51 2.83
CA VAL A 141 -10.23 -2.68 3.72
C VAL A 141 -9.67 -2.37 5.12
N GLN A 142 -8.52 -1.73 5.21
CA GLN A 142 -7.92 -1.31 6.48
C GLN A 142 -8.83 -0.37 7.26
N ILE A 143 -9.46 0.60 6.57
CA ILE A 143 -10.43 1.51 7.19
C ILE A 143 -11.68 0.74 7.66
N THR A 144 -12.20 -0.16 6.84
CA THR A 144 -13.38 -0.98 7.16
C THR A 144 -13.16 -1.85 8.40
N LEU A 145 -11.94 -2.39 8.56
CA LEU A 145 -11.55 -3.21 9.70
C LEU A 145 -11.17 -2.41 10.96
N GLY A 146 -11.15 -1.08 10.90
CA GLY A 146 -10.63 -0.24 11.99
C GLY A 146 -9.16 -0.53 12.31
N ALA A 147 -8.36 -0.88 11.30
CA ALA A 147 -7.00 -1.35 11.45
C ALA A 147 -6.03 -0.25 11.92
N LYS A 148 -5.01 -0.66 12.68
CA LYS A 148 -3.82 0.16 12.88
C LYS A 148 -2.90 0.02 11.68
N VAL A 149 -2.59 1.12 10.99
CA VAL A 149 -1.82 1.09 9.74
C VAL A 149 -0.47 1.76 9.92
N PHE A 150 0.60 1.05 9.54
CA PHE A 150 1.94 1.59 9.41
C PHE A 150 2.32 1.64 7.93
N TYR A 151 3.00 2.70 7.52
CA TYR A 151 3.54 2.85 6.18
C TYR A 151 5.05 2.62 6.22
N ALA A 152 5.55 1.73 5.36
CA ALA A 152 6.98 1.48 5.28
C ALA A 152 7.72 2.70 4.69
N GLU A 153 8.87 3.03 5.27
CA GLU A 153 9.70 4.15 4.83
C GLU A 153 10.28 3.93 3.42
N SER A 154 10.73 2.71 3.15
CA SER A 154 11.23 2.27 1.84
C SER A 154 11.28 0.75 1.77
N LEU A 155 11.55 0.21 0.57
CA LEU A 155 11.70 -1.24 0.37
C LEU A 155 12.92 -1.80 1.14
N GLU A 156 14.00 -1.02 1.25
CA GLU A 156 15.22 -1.39 1.99
C GLU A 156 14.97 -1.45 3.50
N ARG A 157 14.05 -0.59 3.98
CA ARG A 157 13.69 -0.50 5.40
C ARG A 157 12.55 -1.43 5.80
N LEU A 158 12.01 -2.20 4.86
CA LEU A 158 10.81 -3.01 5.10
C LEU A 158 10.98 -4.00 6.25
N LEU A 159 12.10 -4.74 6.34
CA LEU A 159 12.34 -5.69 7.43
C LEU A 159 12.48 -5.00 8.80
N PRO A 160 13.27 -3.92 8.97
CA PRO A 160 13.23 -3.12 10.19
C PRO A 160 11.82 -2.60 10.53
N ASN A 161 11.08 -2.09 9.55
CA ASN A 161 9.71 -1.61 9.77
C ASN A 161 8.77 -2.74 10.22
N MET A 162 8.89 -3.97 9.67
CA MET A 162 8.16 -5.14 10.15
C MET A 162 8.44 -5.45 11.62
N SER A 163 9.70 -5.35 12.04
CA SER A 163 10.09 -5.59 13.44
C SER A 163 9.49 -4.57 14.41
N ILE A 164 9.31 -3.32 13.95
CA ILE A 164 8.73 -2.23 14.75
C ILE A 164 7.19 -2.34 14.77
N ALA A 165 6.59 -2.47 13.58
CA ALA A 165 5.14 -2.49 13.42
C ALA A 165 4.50 -3.78 13.94
N LYS A 166 5.23 -4.91 13.87
CA LYS A 166 4.75 -6.27 14.19
C LYS A 166 3.38 -6.53 13.54
N PRO A 167 3.28 -6.41 12.20
CA PRO A 167 1.99 -6.51 11.53
C PRO A 167 1.38 -7.90 11.71
N THR A 168 0.06 -7.94 11.94
CA THR A 168 -0.72 -9.18 11.91
C THR A 168 -1.11 -9.54 10.48
N ILE A 169 -1.24 -8.54 9.61
CA ILE A 169 -1.57 -8.70 8.19
C ILE A 169 -0.64 -7.82 7.35
N MET A 170 -0.10 -8.38 6.29
CA MET A 170 0.70 -7.67 5.30
C MET A 170 0.40 -8.17 3.90
N THR A 171 0.07 -7.26 3.00
CA THR A 171 -0.07 -7.56 1.57
C THR A 171 1.30 -7.64 0.92
N ALA A 172 1.52 -8.63 0.06
CA ALA A 172 2.77 -8.77 -0.64
C ALA A 172 2.58 -9.45 -2.01
N VAL A 173 3.51 -9.17 -2.91
CA VAL A 173 3.55 -9.79 -4.24
C VAL A 173 4.51 -10.98 -4.24
N PRO A 174 4.33 -12.00 -5.11
CA PRO A 174 5.16 -13.21 -5.14
C PRO A 174 6.66 -12.91 -5.20
N ARG A 175 7.07 -11.91 -5.97
CA ARG A 175 8.47 -11.50 -6.10
C ARG A 175 9.10 -11.05 -4.76
N PHE A 176 8.31 -10.50 -3.86
CA PHE A 176 8.80 -10.15 -2.52
C PHE A 176 9.23 -11.39 -1.75
N TYR A 177 8.40 -12.42 -1.72
CA TYR A 177 8.71 -13.68 -1.04
C TYR A 177 9.92 -14.38 -1.64
N GLN A 178 10.03 -14.41 -2.97
CA GLN A 178 11.20 -14.96 -3.67
C GLN A 178 12.50 -14.23 -3.28
N ASN A 179 12.48 -12.90 -3.26
CA ASN A 179 13.62 -12.09 -2.88
C ASN A 179 13.97 -12.28 -1.38
N LEU A 180 12.98 -12.32 -0.51
CA LEU A 180 13.16 -12.55 0.92
C LEU A 180 13.78 -13.93 1.16
N TYR A 181 13.24 -14.97 0.56
CA TYR A 181 13.74 -16.33 0.63
C TYR A 181 15.20 -16.42 0.17
N SER A 182 15.51 -15.84 -1.00
CA SER A 182 16.87 -15.80 -1.53
C SER A 182 17.86 -15.08 -0.60
N LYS A 183 17.45 -13.95 0.02
CA LYS A 183 18.28 -13.24 1.00
C LYS A 183 18.51 -14.07 2.27
N ILE A 184 17.50 -14.77 2.76
CA ILE A 184 17.60 -15.66 3.92
C ILE A 184 18.58 -16.79 3.63
N LEU A 185 18.41 -17.49 2.50
CA LEU A 185 19.32 -18.57 2.10
C LEU A 185 20.77 -18.08 1.94
N LEU A 186 20.96 -16.90 1.32
CA LEU A 186 22.29 -16.31 1.19
C LEU A 186 22.91 -16.01 2.55
N ASN A 187 22.14 -15.53 3.52
CA ASN A 187 22.63 -15.31 4.88
C ASN A 187 22.96 -16.64 5.59
N PHE A 188 22.19 -17.67 5.37
CA PHE A 188 22.42 -19.00 5.91
C PHE A 188 23.66 -19.64 5.31
N SER A 189 23.88 -19.51 4.00
CA SER A 189 25.07 -20.05 3.33
C SER A 189 26.41 -19.46 3.82
N LYS A 190 26.37 -18.23 4.35
CA LYS A 190 27.54 -17.56 4.94
C LYS A 190 27.90 -18.07 6.34
N GLN A 191 27.02 -18.81 6.99
CA GLN A 191 27.27 -19.37 8.32
C GLN A 191 28.24 -20.56 8.23
N LYS A 192 29.04 -20.76 9.30
CA LYS A 192 30.05 -21.83 9.38
C LYS A 192 29.87 -22.64 10.65
N GLY A 193 30.52 -23.82 10.69
CA GLY A 193 30.57 -24.67 11.87
C GLY A 193 29.21 -25.14 12.37
N PHE A 194 29.02 -25.10 13.68
CA PHE A 194 27.81 -25.59 14.34
C PHE A 194 26.53 -24.84 13.90
N LYS A 195 26.62 -23.52 13.70
CA LYS A 195 25.46 -22.73 13.23
C LYS A 195 24.94 -23.20 11.87
N LYS A 196 25.85 -23.51 10.94
CA LYS A 196 25.45 -24.04 9.62
C LYS A 196 24.69 -25.34 9.75
N LYS A 197 25.21 -26.31 10.53
CA LYS A 197 24.57 -27.60 10.77
C LYS A 197 23.19 -27.46 11.41
N LEU A 198 23.05 -26.54 12.37
CA LEU A 198 21.77 -26.28 13.03
C LEU A 198 20.72 -25.73 12.04
N ILE A 199 21.11 -24.76 11.21
CA ILE A 199 20.23 -24.18 10.18
C ILE A 199 19.78 -25.28 9.18
N GLU A 200 20.73 -26.09 8.68
CA GLU A 200 20.42 -27.16 7.75
C GLU A 200 19.43 -28.17 8.37
N SER A 201 19.64 -28.56 9.63
CA SER A 201 18.74 -29.43 10.37
C SER A 201 17.34 -28.81 10.55
N THR A 202 17.27 -27.52 10.91
CA THR A 202 16.01 -26.81 11.10
C THR A 202 15.19 -26.72 9.79
N ILE A 203 15.88 -26.46 8.67
CA ILE A 203 15.22 -26.43 7.34
C ILE A 203 14.65 -27.82 7.00
N LEU A 204 15.43 -28.88 7.19
CA LEU A 204 14.98 -30.26 6.93
C LEU A 204 13.78 -30.64 7.80
N ILE A 205 13.80 -30.27 9.08
CA ILE A 205 12.68 -30.51 10.00
C ILE A 205 11.44 -29.74 9.52
N GLY A 206 11.59 -28.48 9.11
CA GLY A 206 10.50 -27.68 8.57
C GLY A 206 9.87 -28.31 7.32
N ILE A 207 10.69 -28.86 6.41
CA ILE A 207 10.21 -29.57 5.21
C ILE A 207 9.44 -30.81 5.61
N LYS A 208 9.95 -31.62 6.56
CA LYS A 208 9.27 -32.82 7.07
C LYS A 208 7.89 -32.48 7.67
N ILE A 209 7.82 -31.43 8.47
CA ILE A 209 6.56 -30.96 9.06
C ILE A 209 5.55 -30.58 7.97
N LEU A 210 5.98 -29.85 6.95
CA LEU A 210 5.13 -29.44 5.82
C LEU A 210 4.60 -30.65 5.04
N ASN A 211 5.41 -31.71 4.93
CA ASN A 211 5.04 -32.95 4.26
C ASN A 211 4.25 -33.94 5.17
N ASN A 212 3.90 -33.57 6.41
CA ASN A 212 3.28 -34.40 7.41
C ASN A 212 4.11 -35.69 7.74
N GLU A 213 5.44 -35.61 7.63
CA GLU A 213 6.34 -36.68 7.96
C GLU A 213 6.60 -36.75 9.48
N LYS A 214 6.83 -37.94 10.02
CA LYS A 214 7.14 -38.12 11.44
C LYS A 214 8.55 -37.65 11.75
N LEU A 215 8.68 -36.83 12.78
CA LEU A 215 9.98 -36.41 13.32
C LEU A 215 10.54 -37.47 14.27
N ASP A 216 11.85 -37.69 14.20
CA ASP A 216 12.57 -38.50 15.20
C ASP A 216 12.74 -37.71 16.52
N LEU A 217 13.31 -38.38 17.56
CA LEU A 217 13.47 -37.78 18.90
C LEU A 217 14.41 -36.59 18.89
N LYS A 218 15.50 -36.62 18.09
CA LYS A 218 16.47 -35.51 17.98
C LYS A 218 15.83 -34.32 17.27
N GLU A 219 15.10 -34.58 16.19
CA GLU A 219 14.37 -33.58 15.43
C GLU A 219 13.29 -32.88 16.27
N LYS A 220 12.58 -33.65 17.14
CA LYS A 220 11.61 -33.06 18.08
C LYS A 220 12.27 -32.15 19.10
N ILE A 221 13.46 -32.48 19.59
CA ILE A 221 14.24 -31.61 20.51
C ILE A 221 14.66 -30.34 19.79
N ILE A 222 15.20 -30.45 18.56
CA ILE A 222 15.62 -29.26 17.78
C ILE A 222 14.41 -28.35 17.46
N ASN A 223 13.25 -28.93 17.18
CA ASN A 223 12.03 -28.17 16.88
C ASN A 223 11.40 -27.48 18.10
N PHE A 224 11.76 -27.93 19.32
CA PHE A 224 11.27 -27.33 20.56
C PHE A 224 12.01 -26.02 20.92
N PHE A 225 13.27 -25.88 20.52
CA PHE A 225 14.10 -24.67 20.73
C PHE A 225 14.06 -23.72 19.52
#